data_2ab5b4fab2cf3642de9fc7217a99d643
#
_entry.id   2ab5b4fab2cf3642de9fc7217a99d643
#
_cell.length_a   1.000
_cell.length_b   1.000
_cell.length_c   1.000
_cell.angle_alpha   90.00
_cell.angle_beta   90.00
_cell.angle_gamma   90.00
#
_symmetry.space_group_name_H-M   'P 1'
#
loop_
_entity.id
_entity.type
_entity.pdbx_description
1 polymer ?
#
loop_
_entity_poly.entity_id
_entity_poly.type
_entity_poly.pdbx_seq_one_letter_code
_entity_poly.pdbx_strand_id
1 'polypeptide(L)'
;MINGIEKKNISVKELKKDGRYLNAALDTPKTEPGKTYPLVLFLHGAGERGDDLNLVLDFTPGADTFMTDAWQAEHPCFVLAPQCPENQCWVPYVDLLAQSLLEMAAQYPVDICRLYVTGVSMGGAGTWELLTRYPHKIAAAMPICGYAEPFKLRAAKDVPVWAFHAEDDPVVPVTGYYHSPHGAVGVGSRMAMSSLRSSGNRDAHYTEYPAGEMENVYHTHPHGSWTAAYQNKEALEWMFGKTRFDRYEIEFICPGVFYMEDYNNDSMYLVEGKEKALLIDTGLGGGNVRKMAESLTSLPVELAVTHAHIDHLLSGDVFEKYYMSKKDVPLLPRLNDGT
;
A
#
# COMPACT_ATOMS: atom_id res chain seq x y z
N MET A 1 -2.65 -7.24 -27.93
CA MET A 1 -3.33 -7.95 -26.84
C MET A 1 -2.28 -8.77 -26.13
N ILE A 2 -2.06 -8.53 -24.86
CA ILE A 2 -1.25 -9.36 -23.98
C ILE A 2 -2.25 -10.15 -23.16
N ASN A 3 -2.26 -11.48 -23.26
CA ASN A 3 -3.14 -12.40 -22.52
C ASN A 3 -4.64 -12.00 -22.47
N GLY A 4 -5.18 -11.37 -23.51
CA GLY A 4 -6.57 -10.93 -23.58
C GLY A 4 -6.84 -9.54 -23.00
N ILE A 5 -5.83 -8.85 -22.45
CA ILE A 5 -5.97 -7.48 -21.96
C ILE A 5 -5.89 -6.51 -23.16
N GLU A 6 -6.97 -5.82 -23.45
CA GLU A 6 -6.90 -4.65 -24.32
C GLU A 6 -6.18 -3.53 -23.55
N LYS A 7 -4.99 -3.12 -24.00
CA LYS A 7 -4.19 -2.02 -23.44
C LYS A 7 -4.89 -0.63 -23.45
N LYS A 8 -6.20 -0.58 -23.62
CA LYS A 8 -6.95 0.67 -23.86
C LYS A 8 -6.92 1.65 -22.68
N ASN A 9 -6.79 1.13 -21.46
CA ASN A 9 -6.85 1.96 -20.24
C ASN A 9 -5.47 2.21 -19.62
N ILE A 10 -4.39 1.73 -20.25
CA ILE A 10 -3.04 1.89 -19.71
C ILE A 10 -2.41 3.18 -20.20
N SER A 11 -1.97 4.01 -19.29
CA SER A 11 -1.18 5.22 -19.53
C SER A 11 0.20 5.10 -18.91
N VAL A 12 1.18 5.82 -19.48
CA VAL A 12 2.52 5.92 -18.88
C VAL A 12 2.56 7.12 -17.93
N LYS A 13 3.08 6.89 -16.73
CA LYS A 13 3.33 7.91 -15.71
C LYS A 13 4.82 8.03 -15.47
N GLU A 14 5.29 9.24 -15.30
CA GLU A 14 6.63 9.53 -14.82
C GLU A 14 6.55 9.91 -13.34
N LEU A 15 7.16 9.08 -12.49
CA LEU A 15 7.23 9.30 -11.05
C LEU A 15 8.57 9.97 -10.74
N LYS A 16 8.57 11.08 -9.99
CA LYS A 16 9.78 11.86 -9.70
C LYS A 16 9.89 12.25 -8.25
N LYS A 17 11.09 12.09 -7.67
CA LYS A 17 11.43 12.58 -6.34
C LYS A 17 12.93 12.72 -6.19
N ASP A 18 13.38 13.87 -5.71
CA ASP A 18 14.78 14.14 -5.32
C ASP A 18 15.82 13.70 -6.37
N GLY A 19 15.54 14.00 -7.64
CA GLY A 19 16.41 13.65 -8.78
C GLY A 19 16.32 12.20 -9.24
N ARG A 20 15.50 11.36 -8.59
CA ARG A 20 15.15 10.01 -9.07
C ARG A 20 13.87 10.08 -9.87
N TYR A 21 13.77 9.19 -10.83
CA TYR A 21 12.56 9.01 -11.63
C TYR A 21 12.33 7.53 -11.95
N LEU A 22 11.08 7.17 -12.18
CA LEU A 22 10.65 5.88 -12.68
C LEU A 22 9.55 6.10 -13.72
N ASN A 23 9.58 5.34 -14.79
CA ASN A 23 8.41 5.17 -15.62
C ASN A 23 7.50 4.11 -15.00
N ALA A 24 6.20 4.32 -15.05
CA ALA A 24 5.21 3.39 -14.54
C ALA A 24 4.06 3.21 -15.52
N ALA A 25 3.56 2.01 -15.64
CA ALA A 25 2.27 1.75 -16.26
C ALA A 25 1.17 2.02 -15.22
N LEU A 26 0.15 2.77 -15.63
CA LEU A 26 -1.05 3.00 -14.84
C LEU A 26 -2.26 2.47 -15.60
N ASP A 27 -2.90 1.44 -15.06
CA ASP A 27 -4.24 1.03 -15.47
C ASP A 27 -5.30 1.74 -14.63
N THR A 28 -6.35 2.21 -15.29
CA THR A 28 -7.42 2.98 -14.66
C THR A 28 -8.75 2.26 -14.77
N PRO A 29 -9.48 2.05 -13.66
CA PRO A 29 -10.79 1.45 -13.69
C PRO A 29 -11.80 2.36 -14.38
N LYS A 30 -12.94 1.80 -14.75
CA LYS A 30 -14.09 2.62 -15.12
C LYS A 30 -14.61 3.34 -13.87
N THR A 31 -14.42 4.66 -13.82
CA THR A 31 -14.80 5.48 -12.67
C THR A 31 -16.23 6.02 -12.77
N GLU A 32 -16.87 6.21 -11.62
CA GLU A 32 -18.17 6.84 -11.47
C GLU A 32 -18.03 8.11 -10.62
N PRO A 33 -18.78 9.19 -10.90
CA PRO A 33 -18.73 10.41 -10.11
C PRO A 33 -19.00 10.15 -8.61
N GLY A 34 -18.14 10.70 -7.74
CA GLY A 34 -18.28 10.60 -6.29
C GLY A 34 -17.87 9.26 -5.67
N LYS A 35 -17.37 8.32 -6.46
CA LYS A 35 -16.80 7.06 -5.96
C LYS A 35 -15.29 7.10 -5.94
N THR A 36 -14.69 6.45 -4.95
CA THR A 36 -13.24 6.21 -4.85
C THR A 36 -12.93 4.73 -4.96
N TYR A 37 -11.73 4.41 -5.45
CA TYR A 37 -11.32 3.05 -5.82
C TYR A 37 -9.99 2.69 -5.19
N PRO A 38 -9.75 1.41 -4.85
CA PRO A 38 -8.44 0.95 -4.41
C PRO A 38 -7.32 1.28 -5.40
N LEU A 39 -6.09 1.35 -4.90
CA LEU A 39 -4.88 1.38 -5.73
C LEU A 39 -3.99 0.21 -5.34
N VAL A 40 -3.60 -0.59 -6.32
CA VAL A 40 -2.60 -1.66 -6.20
C VAL A 40 -1.28 -1.16 -6.76
N LEU A 41 -0.25 -1.14 -5.93
CA LEU A 41 1.14 -0.96 -6.38
C LEU A 41 1.75 -2.34 -6.60
N PHE A 42 2.14 -2.64 -7.85
CA PHE A 42 2.83 -3.86 -8.22
C PHE A 42 4.31 -3.62 -8.43
N LEU A 43 5.18 -4.38 -7.76
CA LEU A 43 6.63 -4.31 -7.88
C LEU A 43 7.16 -5.59 -8.55
N HIS A 44 7.72 -5.46 -9.72
CA HIS A 44 8.25 -6.57 -10.52
C HIS A 44 9.56 -7.15 -9.97
N GLY A 45 9.97 -8.30 -10.46
CA GLY A 45 11.21 -8.99 -10.14
C GLY A 45 12.45 -8.35 -10.78
N ALA A 46 13.58 -9.06 -10.72
CA ALA A 46 14.84 -8.57 -11.27
C ALA A 46 14.89 -8.66 -12.82
N GLY A 47 14.07 -9.51 -13.42
CA GLY A 47 14.07 -9.76 -14.85
C GLY A 47 13.43 -8.65 -15.69
N GLU A 48 12.54 -7.85 -15.09
CA GLU A 48 11.74 -6.82 -15.78
C GLU A 48 12.33 -5.41 -15.61
N ARG A 49 13.57 -5.30 -15.13
CA ARG A 49 14.32 -4.03 -15.04
C ARG A 49 14.58 -3.44 -16.41
N GLY A 50 14.76 -2.13 -16.46
CA GLY A 50 15.10 -1.41 -17.69
C GLY A 50 14.29 -0.15 -17.90
N ASP A 51 14.00 0.14 -19.17
CA ASP A 51 13.26 1.29 -19.66
C ASP A 51 12.13 0.92 -20.66
N ASP A 52 11.83 -0.37 -20.77
CA ASP A 52 10.72 -0.90 -21.57
C ASP A 52 9.60 -1.45 -20.69
N LEU A 53 8.57 -0.66 -20.46
CA LEU A 53 7.41 -1.03 -19.64
C LEU A 53 6.66 -2.28 -20.15
N ASN A 54 6.88 -2.70 -21.41
CA ASN A 54 6.29 -3.95 -21.87
C ASN A 54 6.82 -5.15 -21.09
N LEU A 55 8.06 -5.14 -20.63
CA LEU A 55 8.61 -6.20 -19.79
C LEU A 55 7.79 -6.39 -18.50
N VAL A 56 7.33 -5.28 -17.91
CA VAL A 56 6.48 -5.32 -16.71
C VAL A 56 5.06 -5.77 -17.03
N LEU A 57 4.52 -5.31 -18.15
CA LEU A 57 3.14 -5.62 -18.56
C LEU A 57 2.99 -7.03 -19.17
N ASP A 58 4.07 -7.58 -19.72
CA ASP A 58 4.10 -8.92 -20.30
C ASP A 58 4.47 -9.99 -19.27
N PHE A 59 4.92 -9.58 -18.08
CA PHE A 59 5.15 -10.47 -16.97
C PHE A 59 3.83 -10.97 -16.37
N THR A 60 3.57 -12.27 -16.50
CA THR A 60 2.29 -12.88 -16.14
C THR A 60 2.49 -14.23 -15.41
N PRO A 61 1.74 -14.48 -14.31
CA PRO A 61 0.86 -13.54 -13.63
C PRO A 61 1.66 -12.50 -12.83
N GLY A 62 1.21 -11.26 -12.89
CA GLY A 62 1.83 -10.13 -12.21
C GLY A 62 0.80 -9.00 -12.04
N ALA A 63 1.13 -7.79 -12.51
CA ALA A 63 0.20 -6.67 -12.51
C ALA A 63 -1.10 -6.96 -13.29
N ASP A 64 -1.01 -7.77 -14.34
CA ASP A 64 -2.12 -8.21 -15.17
C ASP A 64 -3.23 -8.90 -14.38
N THR A 65 -2.90 -9.57 -13.27
CA THR A 65 -3.89 -10.20 -12.37
C THR A 65 -5.00 -9.23 -11.98
N PHE A 66 -4.65 -7.98 -11.72
CA PHE A 66 -5.58 -6.92 -11.29
C PHE A 66 -6.15 -6.12 -12.47
N MET A 67 -5.63 -6.30 -13.68
CA MET A 67 -6.01 -5.56 -14.88
C MET A 67 -7.00 -6.32 -15.80
N THR A 68 -7.31 -7.58 -15.48
CA THR A 68 -8.25 -8.37 -16.28
C THR A 68 -9.67 -7.81 -16.21
N ASP A 69 -10.43 -7.89 -17.29
CA ASP A 69 -11.84 -7.46 -17.32
C ASP A 69 -12.66 -8.15 -16.22
N ALA A 70 -12.38 -9.43 -15.96
CA ALA A 70 -13.08 -10.21 -14.93
C ALA A 70 -12.80 -9.64 -13.52
N TRP A 71 -11.53 -9.37 -13.20
CA TRP A 71 -11.17 -8.77 -11.91
C TRP A 71 -11.73 -7.36 -11.77
N GLN A 72 -11.55 -6.51 -12.77
CA GLN A 72 -12.01 -5.13 -12.76
C GLN A 72 -13.55 -5.00 -12.69
N ALA A 73 -14.29 -5.98 -13.17
CA ALA A 73 -15.75 -6.01 -13.06
C ALA A 73 -16.23 -6.25 -11.61
N GLU A 74 -15.52 -7.08 -10.86
CA GLU A 74 -15.83 -7.40 -9.46
C GLU A 74 -15.13 -6.43 -8.48
N HIS A 75 -13.89 -6.04 -8.79
CA HIS A 75 -13.00 -5.25 -7.95
C HIS A 75 -12.34 -4.11 -8.74
N PRO A 76 -13.10 -3.11 -9.19
CA PRO A 76 -12.52 -1.98 -9.92
C PRO A 76 -11.44 -1.29 -9.08
N CYS A 77 -10.22 -1.21 -9.62
CA CYS A 77 -9.06 -0.64 -8.93
C CYS A 77 -8.08 0.00 -9.90
N PHE A 78 -7.35 0.99 -9.43
CA PHE A 78 -6.14 1.47 -10.10
C PHE A 78 -5.01 0.48 -9.91
N VAL A 79 -4.18 0.29 -10.95
CA VAL A 79 -2.98 -0.54 -10.87
C VAL A 79 -1.78 0.30 -11.32
N LEU A 80 -0.86 0.56 -10.40
CA LEU A 80 0.39 1.27 -10.69
C LEU A 80 1.54 0.26 -10.71
N ALA A 81 2.16 0.09 -11.86
CA ALA A 81 3.26 -0.84 -12.08
C ALA A 81 4.51 -0.09 -12.59
N PRO A 82 5.35 0.46 -11.68
CA PRO A 82 6.58 1.13 -12.05
C PRO A 82 7.63 0.13 -12.53
N GLN A 83 8.58 0.63 -13.34
CA GLN A 83 9.76 -0.15 -13.77
C GLN A 83 11.01 0.34 -13.04
N CYS A 84 11.68 -0.60 -12.38
CA CYS A 84 12.98 -0.36 -11.74
C CYS A 84 14.05 -0.26 -12.84
N PRO A 85 14.95 0.74 -12.79
CA PRO A 85 16.00 0.89 -13.78
C PRO A 85 16.97 -0.31 -13.82
N GLU A 86 17.65 -0.46 -14.96
CA GLU A 86 18.68 -1.49 -15.13
C GLU A 86 19.73 -1.40 -14.01
N ASN A 87 20.19 -2.55 -13.54
CA ASN A 87 21.20 -2.69 -12.47
C ASN A 87 20.85 -2.02 -11.13
N GLN A 88 19.56 -1.74 -10.87
CA GLN A 88 19.06 -1.18 -9.62
C GLN A 88 18.18 -2.19 -8.87
N CYS A 89 17.75 -1.82 -7.67
CA CYS A 89 16.74 -2.52 -6.89
C CYS A 89 15.73 -1.53 -6.30
N TRP A 90 14.65 -2.02 -5.70
CA TRP A 90 13.57 -1.15 -5.21
C TRP A 90 13.93 -0.29 -3.99
N VAL A 91 14.87 -0.75 -3.14
CA VAL A 91 15.20 -0.07 -1.87
C VAL A 91 15.50 1.43 -2.02
N PRO A 92 16.30 1.90 -2.99
CA PRO A 92 16.54 3.33 -3.19
C PRO A 92 15.32 4.13 -3.67
N TYR A 93 14.28 3.46 -4.17
CA TYR A 93 13.09 4.09 -4.75
C TYR A 93 11.87 4.07 -3.82
N VAL A 94 11.97 3.46 -2.65
CA VAL A 94 10.82 3.29 -1.74
C VAL A 94 10.19 4.63 -1.34
N ASP A 95 10.99 5.68 -1.14
CA ASP A 95 10.49 7.02 -0.81
C ASP A 95 9.72 7.65 -1.99
N LEU A 96 10.20 7.40 -3.21
CA LEU A 96 9.50 7.83 -4.44
C LEU A 96 8.18 7.06 -4.61
N LEU A 97 8.20 5.73 -4.39
CA LEU A 97 6.99 4.90 -4.46
C LEU A 97 5.93 5.35 -3.44
N ALA A 98 6.35 5.61 -2.20
CA ALA A 98 5.44 6.07 -1.14
C ALA A 98 4.82 7.45 -1.47
N GLN A 99 5.60 8.37 -2.06
CA GLN A 99 5.10 9.65 -2.53
C GLN A 99 4.13 9.48 -3.70
N SER A 100 4.45 8.61 -4.66
CA SER A 100 3.61 8.37 -5.84
C SER A 100 2.23 7.87 -5.49
N LEU A 101 2.08 7.08 -4.41
CA LEU A 101 0.76 6.66 -3.93
C LEU A 101 -0.12 7.86 -3.54
N LEU A 102 0.46 8.88 -2.90
CA LEU A 102 -0.26 10.11 -2.52
C LEU A 102 -0.55 10.99 -3.74
N GLU A 103 0.40 11.09 -4.67
CA GLU A 103 0.21 11.85 -5.92
C GLU A 103 -0.90 11.23 -6.77
N MET A 104 -0.99 9.90 -6.81
CA MET A 104 -2.10 9.21 -7.46
C MET A 104 -3.43 9.54 -6.80
N ALA A 105 -3.48 9.56 -5.45
CA ALA A 105 -4.69 9.91 -4.72
C ALA A 105 -5.10 11.39 -4.90
N ALA A 106 -4.15 12.28 -5.13
CA ALA A 106 -4.41 13.68 -5.43
C ALA A 106 -4.92 13.93 -6.87
N GLN A 107 -4.54 13.06 -7.83
CA GLN A 107 -4.87 13.23 -9.25
C GLN A 107 -6.08 12.39 -9.70
N TYR A 108 -6.39 11.32 -9.01
CA TYR A 108 -7.41 10.33 -9.36
C TYR A 108 -8.32 10.03 -8.18
N PRO A 109 -9.54 9.52 -8.40
CA PRO A 109 -10.44 9.11 -7.32
C PRO A 109 -9.96 7.82 -6.63
N VAL A 110 -8.75 7.86 -6.08
CA VAL A 110 -8.15 6.77 -5.32
C VAL A 110 -8.63 6.83 -3.87
N ASP A 111 -9.01 5.68 -3.33
CA ASP A 111 -9.32 5.53 -1.91
C ASP A 111 -8.01 5.36 -1.11
N ILE A 112 -7.58 6.40 -0.42
CA ILE A 112 -6.35 6.39 0.39
C ILE A 112 -6.39 5.38 1.53
N CYS A 113 -7.57 4.90 1.92
CA CYS A 113 -7.72 3.84 2.91
C CYS A 113 -7.51 2.43 2.33
N ARG A 114 -7.45 2.30 1.00
CA ARG A 114 -7.29 1.03 0.30
C ARG A 114 -6.11 1.07 -0.68
N LEU A 115 -4.91 1.41 -0.14
CA LEU A 115 -3.65 1.33 -0.88
C LEU A 115 -3.00 -0.02 -0.59
N TYR A 116 -2.89 -0.85 -1.59
CA TYR A 116 -2.31 -2.19 -1.49
C TYR A 116 -0.96 -2.26 -2.19
N VAL A 117 -0.06 -3.09 -1.68
CA VAL A 117 1.22 -3.35 -2.33
C VAL A 117 1.46 -4.85 -2.45
N THR A 118 1.91 -5.26 -3.62
CA THR A 118 2.36 -6.62 -3.89
C THR A 118 3.58 -6.58 -4.79
N GLY A 119 4.37 -7.63 -4.75
CA GLY A 119 5.53 -7.73 -5.61
C GLY A 119 6.22 -9.07 -5.48
N VAL A 120 7.02 -9.40 -6.49
CA VAL A 120 7.64 -10.71 -6.65
C VAL A 120 9.15 -10.63 -6.57
N SER A 121 9.82 -11.58 -5.89
CA SER A 121 11.29 -11.66 -5.84
C SER A 121 11.91 -10.34 -5.35
N MET A 122 12.67 -9.63 -6.18
CA MET A 122 13.16 -8.28 -5.91
C MET A 122 12.01 -7.32 -5.53
N GLY A 123 10.85 -7.42 -6.18
CA GLY A 123 9.64 -6.66 -5.85
C GLY A 123 9.02 -7.08 -4.53
N GLY A 124 9.12 -8.36 -4.16
CA GLY A 124 8.74 -8.84 -2.83
C GLY A 124 9.59 -8.20 -1.73
N ALA A 125 10.90 -8.05 -1.97
CA ALA A 125 11.78 -7.30 -1.06
C ALA A 125 11.43 -5.81 -1.03
N GLY A 126 11.10 -5.20 -2.17
CA GLY A 126 10.59 -3.83 -2.25
C GLY A 126 9.30 -3.63 -1.46
N THR A 127 8.39 -4.60 -1.53
CA THR A 127 7.16 -4.63 -0.74
C THR A 127 7.47 -4.62 0.76
N TRP A 128 8.36 -5.49 1.24
CA TRP A 128 8.80 -5.51 2.63
C TRP A 128 9.44 -4.18 3.07
N GLU A 129 10.31 -3.60 2.24
CA GLU A 129 10.95 -2.33 2.59
C GLU A 129 9.94 -1.18 2.65
N LEU A 130 8.95 -1.15 1.74
CA LEU A 130 7.86 -0.16 1.78
C LEU A 130 7.05 -0.28 3.07
N LEU A 131 6.71 -1.51 3.49
CA LEU A 131 6.00 -1.76 4.75
C LEU A 131 6.74 -1.28 5.98
N THR A 132 8.07 -1.40 6.00
CA THR A 132 8.87 -1.02 7.16
C THR A 132 9.12 0.48 7.26
N ARG A 133 9.11 1.20 6.12
CA ARG A 133 9.29 2.66 6.10
C ARG A 133 7.98 3.42 6.16
N TYR A 134 6.93 2.89 5.51
CA TYR A 134 5.65 3.57 5.33
C TYR A 134 4.46 2.68 5.71
N PRO A 135 4.49 2.04 6.90
CA PRO A 135 3.43 1.11 7.32
C PRO A 135 2.06 1.80 7.36
N HIS A 136 2.04 3.08 7.69
CA HIS A 136 0.84 3.90 7.78
C HIS A 136 0.17 4.18 6.42
N LYS A 137 0.84 3.95 5.29
CA LYS A 137 0.26 4.17 3.95
C LYS A 137 -0.42 2.93 3.37
N ILE A 138 -0.12 1.75 3.88
CA ILE A 138 -0.50 0.48 3.24
C ILE A 138 -1.63 -0.21 3.99
N ALA A 139 -2.73 -0.49 3.29
CA ALA A 139 -3.89 -1.20 3.84
C ALA A 139 -3.63 -2.70 3.99
N ALA A 140 -2.99 -3.33 3.02
CA ALA A 140 -2.53 -4.70 3.08
C ALA A 140 -1.40 -4.94 2.08
N ALA A 141 -0.61 -6.00 2.31
CA ALA A 141 0.48 -6.35 1.43
C ALA A 141 0.59 -7.84 1.15
N MET A 142 1.02 -8.17 -0.08
CA MET A 142 1.33 -9.53 -0.52
C MET A 142 2.77 -9.61 -1.07
N PRO A 143 3.80 -9.71 -0.20
CA PRO A 143 5.17 -9.96 -0.63
C PRO A 143 5.34 -11.43 -1.04
N ILE A 144 5.87 -11.69 -2.24
CA ILE A 144 5.99 -13.03 -2.80
C ILE A 144 7.48 -13.32 -3.08
N CYS A 145 7.98 -14.46 -2.59
CA CYS A 145 9.37 -14.98 -2.72
C CYS A 145 10.45 -13.90 -2.55
N GLY A 146 10.17 -12.94 -1.66
CA GLY A 146 11.10 -11.87 -1.32
C GLY A 146 11.89 -12.11 -0.06
N TYR A 147 12.70 -11.13 0.31
CA TYR A 147 13.45 -11.11 1.56
C TYR A 147 13.21 -9.81 2.31
N ALA A 148 13.35 -9.85 3.63
CA ALA A 148 13.11 -8.69 4.51
C ALA A 148 14.24 -8.53 5.52
N GLU A 149 14.47 -7.30 5.99
CA GLU A 149 15.32 -7.07 7.14
C GLU A 149 14.50 -7.32 8.43
N PRO A 150 14.83 -8.40 9.20
CA PRO A 150 13.96 -8.89 10.27
C PRO A 150 13.76 -7.87 11.40
N PHE A 151 14.78 -7.04 11.68
CA PHE A 151 14.70 -6.06 12.77
C PHE A 151 13.81 -4.85 12.44
N LYS A 152 13.61 -4.54 11.15
CA LYS A 152 12.72 -3.46 10.72
C LYS A 152 11.25 -3.86 10.72
N LEU A 153 10.93 -5.15 10.68
CA LEU A 153 9.56 -5.66 10.54
C LEU A 153 8.63 -5.26 11.70
N ARG A 154 9.20 -4.89 12.86
CA ARG A 154 8.40 -4.34 13.97
C ARG A 154 7.61 -3.10 13.55
N ALA A 155 8.12 -2.28 12.63
CA ALA A 155 7.39 -1.12 12.12
C ALA A 155 6.10 -1.50 11.40
N ALA A 156 6.05 -2.70 10.79
CA ALA A 156 4.89 -3.22 10.07
C ALA A 156 3.97 -4.09 10.94
N LYS A 157 4.12 -4.06 12.28
CA LYS A 157 3.37 -4.94 13.22
C LYS A 157 1.85 -4.88 13.05
N ASP A 158 1.34 -3.79 12.54
CA ASP A 158 -0.09 -3.53 12.40
C ASP A 158 -0.57 -3.57 10.93
N VAL A 159 0.31 -3.82 9.96
CA VAL A 159 -0.06 -3.96 8.55
C VAL A 159 -0.51 -5.39 8.27
N PRO A 160 -1.72 -5.64 7.76
CA PRO A 160 -2.10 -6.95 7.25
C PRO A 160 -1.15 -7.43 6.17
N VAL A 161 -0.57 -8.62 6.35
CA VAL A 161 0.39 -9.20 5.40
C VAL A 161 0.04 -10.66 5.11
N TRP A 162 0.02 -11.02 3.83
CA TRP A 162 -0.01 -12.42 3.41
C TRP A 162 1.18 -12.70 2.50
N ALA A 163 2.20 -13.37 3.04
CA ALA A 163 3.41 -13.70 2.29
C ALA A 163 3.33 -15.11 1.68
N PHE A 164 3.98 -15.26 0.51
CA PHE A 164 4.02 -16.51 -0.24
C PHE A 164 5.46 -16.87 -0.60
N HIS A 165 5.80 -18.16 -0.53
CA HIS A 165 7.12 -18.65 -0.92
C HIS A 165 7.09 -20.16 -1.17
N ALA A 166 7.96 -20.69 -2.02
CA ALA A 166 8.18 -22.12 -2.15
C ALA A 166 9.35 -22.57 -1.25
N GLU A 167 9.19 -23.72 -0.57
CA GLU A 167 10.17 -24.24 0.38
C GLU A 167 11.55 -24.47 -0.24
N ASP A 168 11.57 -24.92 -1.49
CA ASP A 168 12.74 -25.28 -2.27
C ASP A 168 13.22 -24.18 -3.23
N ASP A 169 12.86 -22.92 -2.97
CA ASP A 169 13.32 -21.77 -3.76
C ASP A 169 14.85 -21.68 -3.73
N PRO A 170 15.54 -21.86 -4.89
CA PRO A 170 16.99 -21.86 -4.96
C PRO A 170 17.57 -20.45 -5.14
N VAL A 171 16.73 -19.44 -5.38
CA VAL A 171 17.15 -18.06 -5.65
C VAL A 171 17.10 -17.22 -4.38
N VAL A 172 15.96 -17.24 -3.69
CA VAL A 172 15.77 -16.60 -2.38
C VAL A 172 15.36 -17.68 -1.38
N PRO A 173 16.26 -18.16 -0.51
CA PRO A 173 15.90 -19.22 0.43
C PRO A 173 14.85 -18.74 1.43
N VAL A 174 13.88 -19.58 1.76
CA VAL A 174 12.82 -19.26 2.75
C VAL A 174 13.35 -19.01 4.15
N THR A 175 14.54 -19.55 4.47
CA THR A 175 15.24 -19.41 5.76
C THR A 175 16.67 -18.93 5.55
N GLY A 176 17.26 -18.37 6.63
CA GLY A 176 18.63 -17.88 6.59
C GLY A 176 18.74 -16.48 5.98
N TYR A 177 19.98 -15.99 5.96
CA TYR A 177 20.28 -14.68 5.37
C TYR A 177 20.48 -14.79 3.87
N TYR A 178 19.81 -13.92 3.15
CA TYR A 178 20.03 -13.70 1.72
C TYR A 178 20.85 -12.43 1.52
N HIS A 179 21.89 -12.54 0.69
CA HIS A 179 22.71 -11.42 0.26
C HIS A 179 22.38 -11.10 -1.19
N SER A 180 21.65 -10.02 -1.40
CA SER A 180 21.34 -9.56 -2.76
C SER A 180 22.61 -9.15 -3.52
N PRO A 181 22.69 -9.43 -4.82
CA PRO A 181 23.77 -8.92 -5.68
C PRO A 181 23.96 -7.39 -5.63
N HIS A 182 22.93 -6.66 -5.18
CA HIS A 182 22.94 -5.19 -5.04
C HIS A 182 23.20 -4.73 -3.60
N GLY A 183 23.76 -5.61 -2.74
CA GLY A 183 24.21 -5.28 -1.38
C GLY A 183 23.12 -5.26 -0.31
N ALA A 184 21.86 -5.47 -0.66
CA ALA A 184 20.81 -5.61 0.34
C ALA A 184 20.91 -6.99 1.02
N VAL A 185 20.70 -7.01 2.34
CA VAL A 185 20.73 -8.22 3.16
C VAL A 185 19.37 -8.37 3.85
N GLY A 186 18.85 -9.58 3.87
CA GLY A 186 17.59 -9.88 4.54
C GLY A 186 17.42 -11.37 4.80
N VAL A 187 16.30 -11.72 5.38
CA VAL A 187 15.91 -13.12 5.63
C VAL A 187 14.73 -13.49 4.75
N GLY A 188 14.65 -14.74 4.35
CA GLY A 188 13.54 -15.25 3.55
C GLY A 188 12.20 -15.24 4.30
N SER A 189 11.11 -15.47 3.57
CA SER A 189 9.75 -15.23 4.05
C SER A 189 9.39 -15.99 5.33
N ARG A 190 9.86 -17.23 5.53
CA ARG A 190 9.59 -17.99 6.76
C ARG A 190 10.10 -17.26 8.01
N MET A 191 11.33 -16.74 7.94
CA MET A 191 11.93 -15.98 9.06
C MET A 191 11.33 -14.57 9.17
N ALA A 192 11.05 -13.92 8.04
CA ALA A 192 10.40 -12.61 8.01
C ALA A 192 9.02 -12.67 8.70
N MET A 193 8.19 -13.65 8.34
CA MET A 193 6.87 -13.84 8.93
C MET A 193 6.93 -14.22 10.41
N SER A 194 7.91 -15.03 10.82
CA SER A 194 8.15 -15.33 12.23
C SER A 194 8.49 -14.07 13.02
N SER A 195 9.37 -13.21 12.49
CA SER A 195 9.74 -11.93 13.10
C SER A 195 8.54 -10.99 13.19
N LEU A 196 7.76 -10.86 12.10
CA LEU A 196 6.56 -10.01 12.07
C LEU A 196 5.52 -10.46 13.12
N ARG A 197 5.22 -11.74 13.20
CA ARG A 197 4.31 -12.31 14.21
C ARG A 197 4.82 -12.09 15.62
N SER A 198 6.12 -12.27 15.85
CA SER A 198 6.76 -12.04 17.15
C SER A 198 6.73 -10.57 17.58
N SER A 199 6.60 -9.64 16.63
CA SER A 199 6.41 -8.21 16.93
C SER A 199 4.97 -7.82 17.29
N GLY A 200 4.04 -8.79 17.27
CA GLY A 200 2.65 -8.62 17.68
C GLY A 200 1.65 -8.53 16.52
N ASN A 201 2.09 -8.71 15.27
CA ASN A 201 1.17 -8.69 14.14
C ASN A 201 0.17 -9.86 14.21
N ARG A 202 -1.13 -9.53 14.26
CA ARG A 202 -2.23 -10.49 14.40
C ARG A 202 -2.88 -10.88 13.06
N ASP A 203 -2.55 -10.16 11.99
CA ASP A 203 -3.09 -10.39 10.64
C ASP A 203 -1.93 -10.69 9.65
N ALA A 204 -1.06 -11.63 10.08
CA ALA A 204 0.13 -12.06 9.37
C ALA A 204 -0.05 -13.51 8.87
N HIS A 205 -0.45 -13.65 7.62
CA HIS A 205 -0.67 -14.92 6.94
C HIS A 205 0.57 -15.34 6.14
N TYR A 206 0.84 -16.63 6.12
CA TYR A 206 1.96 -17.18 5.36
C TYR A 206 1.56 -18.49 4.69
N THR A 207 1.70 -18.53 3.39
CA THR A 207 1.57 -19.74 2.59
C THR A 207 2.95 -20.14 2.09
N GLU A 208 3.40 -21.30 2.53
CA GLU A 208 4.62 -21.93 2.04
C GLU A 208 4.25 -23.14 1.22
N TYR A 209 4.63 -23.13 -0.04
CA TYR A 209 4.39 -24.26 -0.93
C TYR A 209 5.44 -25.34 -0.72
N PRO A 210 5.06 -26.61 -0.52
CA PRO A 210 5.98 -27.72 -0.35
C PRO A 210 6.96 -27.85 -1.51
N ALA A 211 8.15 -28.40 -1.21
CA ALA A 211 9.17 -28.68 -2.22
C ALA A 211 8.62 -29.50 -3.39
N GLY A 212 8.91 -29.06 -4.61
CA GLY A 212 8.45 -29.68 -5.85
C GLY A 212 7.04 -29.28 -6.27
N GLU A 213 6.25 -28.56 -5.46
CA GLU A 213 4.87 -28.18 -5.82
C GLU A 213 4.86 -27.20 -7.00
N MET A 214 5.79 -26.24 -7.04
CA MET A 214 5.87 -25.31 -8.15
C MET A 214 6.11 -26.01 -9.49
N GLU A 215 6.97 -27.01 -9.52
CA GLU A 215 7.27 -27.77 -10.76
C GLU A 215 6.15 -28.73 -11.14
N ASN A 216 5.62 -29.48 -10.15
CA ASN A 216 4.68 -30.57 -10.40
C ASN A 216 3.23 -30.11 -10.58
N VAL A 217 2.81 -29.03 -9.94
CA VAL A 217 1.42 -28.55 -9.95
C VAL A 217 1.29 -27.29 -10.81
N TYR A 218 2.18 -26.32 -10.62
CA TYR A 218 2.11 -25.03 -11.31
C TYR A 218 2.97 -24.95 -12.57
N HIS A 219 3.78 -25.98 -12.86
CA HIS A 219 4.66 -26.08 -14.02
C HIS A 219 5.59 -24.87 -14.20
N THR A 220 6.12 -24.37 -13.09
CA THR A 220 7.02 -23.22 -13.04
C THR A 220 8.29 -23.57 -12.22
N HIS A 221 9.31 -22.73 -12.32
CA HIS A 221 10.52 -22.84 -11.51
C HIS A 221 10.19 -22.68 -10.00
N PRO A 222 10.88 -23.35 -9.07
CA PRO A 222 10.61 -23.20 -7.62
C PRO A 222 10.60 -21.76 -7.11
N HIS A 223 11.43 -20.86 -7.69
CA HIS A 223 11.35 -19.42 -7.41
C HIS A 223 10.03 -18.77 -7.87
N GLY A 224 9.27 -19.40 -8.77
CA GLY A 224 8.05 -18.87 -9.41
C GLY A 224 6.78 -18.96 -8.58
N SER A 225 6.85 -18.89 -7.24
CA SER A 225 5.68 -19.03 -6.35
C SER A 225 4.59 -17.93 -6.56
N TRP A 226 4.89 -16.87 -7.31
CA TRP A 226 3.90 -15.88 -7.73
C TRP A 226 2.81 -16.48 -8.63
N THR A 227 3.14 -17.52 -9.41
CA THR A 227 2.16 -18.21 -10.25
C THR A 227 1.02 -18.78 -9.40
N ALA A 228 1.33 -19.40 -8.28
CA ALA A 228 0.35 -19.92 -7.33
C ALA A 228 -0.31 -18.81 -6.51
N ALA A 229 0.48 -17.83 -6.05
CA ALA A 229 0.01 -16.74 -5.19
C ALA A 229 -1.06 -15.87 -5.89
N TYR A 230 -0.87 -15.50 -7.16
CA TYR A 230 -1.84 -14.70 -7.91
C TYR A 230 -3.04 -15.52 -8.45
N GLN A 231 -3.01 -16.84 -8.35
CA GLN A 231 -4.16 -17.70 -8.55
C GLN A 231 -4.95 -17.98 -7.26
N ASN A 232 -4.41 -17.59 -6.10
CA ASN A 232 -5.07 -17.76 -4.81
C ASN A 232 -6.14 -16.69 -4.61
N LYS A 233 -7.38 -17.03 -5.04
CA LYS A 233 -8.52 -16.11 -4.94
C LYS A 233 -8.80 -15.68 -3.50
N GLU A 234 -8.65 -16.56 -2.51
CA GLU A 234 -8.85 -16.24 -1.10
C GLU A 234 -7.92 -15.12 -0.63
N ALA A 235 -6.64 -15.18 -1.01
CA ALA A 235 -5.66 -14.17 -0.62
C ALA A 235 -5.90 -12.83 -1.34
N LEU A 236 -6.30 -12.85 -2.59
CA LEU A 236 -6.64 -11.63 -3.33
C LEU A 236 -7.88 -10.95 -2.73
N GLU A 237 -8.94 -11.71 -2.43
CA GLU A 237 -10.14 -11.21 -1.76
C GLU A 237 -9.83 -10.72 -0.34
N TRP A 238 -8.98 -11.44 0.41
CA TRP A 238 -8.52 -11.01 1.72
C TRP A 238 -7.81 -9.65 1.64
N MET A 239 -6.93 -9.45 0.67
CA MET A 239 -6.21 -8.19 0.49
C MET A 239 -7.20 -7.05 0.20
N PHE A 240 -8.15 -7.25 -0.71
CA PHE A 240 -9.13 -6.25 -1.09
C PHE A 240 -10.19 -5.98 -0.01
N GLY A 241 -10.37 -6.91 0.93
CA GLY A 241 -11.20 -6.73 2.11
C GLY A 241 -10.56 -5.86 3.21
N LYS A 242 -9.25 -5.54 3.11
CA LYS A 242 -8.56 -4.73 4.11
C LYS A 242 -8.71 -3.24 3.84
N THR A 243 -8.85 -2.51 4.93
CA THR A 243 -8.88 -1.05 4.91
C THR A 243 -8.05 -0.49 6.07
N ARG A 244 -7.50 0.68 5.90
CA ARG A 244 -6.80 1.38 6.99
C ARG A 244 -7.76 2.04 7.97
N PHE A 245 -9.05 2.05 7.66
CA PHE A 245 -10.09 2.59 8.54
C PHE A 245 -10.10 1.94 9.93
N ASP A 246 -9.77 0.64 10.02
CA ASP A 246 -9.79 -0.14 11.27
C ASP A 246 -8.58 0.12 12.19
N ARG A 247 -7.79 1.13 11.92
CA ARG A 247 -6.48 1.33 12.57
C ARG A 247 -6.39 2.57 13.44
N TYR A 248 -7.49 3.10 13.88
CA TYR A 248 -7.50 4.13 14.93
C TYR A 248 -7.67 3.49 16.29
N GLU A 249 -6.83 3.86 17.25
CA GLU A 249 -7.11 3.60 18.65
C GLU A 249 -8.11 4.65 19.14
N ILE A 250 -9.19 4.22 19.79
CA ILE A 250 -10.28 5.09 20.23
C ILE A 250 -10.49 4.89 21.73
N GLU A 251 -10.42 5.97 22.47
CA GLU A 251 -10.71 6.01 23.90
C GLU A 251 -11.89 6.95 24.17
N PHE A 252 -12.86 6.46 24.94
CA PHE A 252 -13.95 7.29 25.46
C PHE A 252 -13.46 8.04 26.69
N ILE A 253 -13.33 9.36 26.59
CA ILE A 253 -12.85 10.20 27.69
C ILE A 253 -13.96 10.55 28.67
N CYS A 254 -15.08 11.06 28.15
CA CYS A 254 -16.28 11.40 28.89
C CYS A 254 -17.47 11.58 27.93
N PRO A 255 -18.71 11.71 28.42
CA PRO A 255 -19.87 11.90 27.55
C PRO A 255 -19.66 13.00 26.49
N GLY A 256 -19.70 12.58 25.22
CA GLY A 256 -19.50 13.44 24.06
C GLY A 256 -18.06 13.79 23.73
N VAL A 257 -17.06 13.14 24.35
CA VAL A 257 -15.64 13.37 24.05
C VAL A 257 -14.93 12.04 23.82
N PHE A 258 -14.40 11.86 22.60
CA PHE A 258 -13.60 10.73 22.21
C PHE A 258 -12.17 11.21 21.87
N TYR A 259 -11.18 10.50 22.38
CA TYR A 259 -9.80 10.56 21.94
C TYR A 259 -9.61 9.55 20.81
N MET A 260 -8.91 9.95 19.78
CA MET A 260 -8.54 9.09 18.66
C MET A 260 -7.06 9.23 18.40
N GLU A 261 -6.38 8.15 18.20
CA GLU A 261 -4.95 8.12 17.88
C GLU A 261 -4.73 7.31 16.60
N ASP A 262 -3.95 7.83 15.69
CA ASP A 262 -3.54 7.11 14.50
C ASP A 262 -2.25 6.31 14.72
N TYR A 263 -1.77 5.64 13.68
CA TYR A 263 -0.57 4.79 13.74
C TYR A 263 0.73 5.50 14.06
N ASN A 264 0.77 6.82 13.89
CA ASN A 264 1.95 7.62 14.16
C ASN A 264 1.91 8.21 15.56
N ASN A 265 0.91 7.82 16.35
CA ASN A 265 0.56 8.37 17.65
C ASN A 265 0.14 9.84 17.57
N ASP A 266 -0.45 10.24 16.41
CA ASP A 266 -1.02 11.57 16.27
C ASP A 266 -2.40 11.62 16.92
N SER A 267 -2.57 12.55 17.84
CA SER A 267 -3.76 12.67 18.67
C SER A 267 -4.83 13.53 18.00
N MET A 268 -6.05 13.03 17.99
CA MET A 268 -7.24 13.72 17.51
C MET A 268 -8.33 13.63 18.57
N TYR A 269 -9.25 14.59 18.56
CA TYR A 269 -10.40 14.56 19.46
C TYR A 269 -11.68 14.77 18.70
N LEU A 270 -12.71 13.95 18.96
CA LEU A 270 -14.06 14.19 18.54
C LEU A 270 -14.87 14.72 19.74
N VAL A 271 -15.45 15.91 19.60
CA VAL A 271 -16.22 16.55 20.65
C VAL A 271 -17.65 16.78 20.16
N GLU A 272 -18.62 16.15 20.79
CA GLU A 272 -20.03 16.32 20.49
C GLU A 272 -20.59 17.60 21.10
N GLY A 273 -21.20 18.44 20.27
CA GLY A 273 -22.01 19.55 20.69
C GLY A 273 -23.49 19.17 20.76
N LYS A 274 -24.36 20.17 20.73
CA LYS A 274 -25.83 19.94 20.72
C LYS A 274 -26.38 19.60 19.34
N GLU A 275 -25.78 20.15 18.28
CA GLU A 275 -26.28 20.05 16.91
C GLU A 275 -25.23 19.44 15.97
N LYS A 276 -23.96 19.53 16.32
CA LYS A 276 -22.82 19.08 15.52
C LYS A 276 -21.75 18.52 16.42
N ALA A 277 -20.91 17.67 15.86
CA ALA A 277 -19.66 17.23 16.45
C ALA A 277 -18.49 17.93 15.77
N LEU A 278 -17.43 18.22 16.53
CA LEU A 278 -16.20 18.82 16.06
C LEU A 278 -15.07 17.79 16.15
N LEU A 279 -14.51 17.43 15.01
CA LEU A 279 -13.22 16.72 14.96
C LEU A 279 -12.11 17.77 15.08
N ILE A 280 -11.16 17.55 15.96
CA ILE A 280 -9.98 18.39 16.17
C ILE A 280 -8.78 17.62 15.67
N ASP A 281 -8.12 18.16 14.64
CA ASP A 281 -7.01 17.57 13.88
C ASP A 281 -7.36 16.26 13.13
N THR A 282 -6.47 15.82 12.26
CA THR A 282 -6.71 14.68 11.36
C THR A 282 -5.59 13.65 11.35
N GLY A 283 -4.53 13.87 12.11
CA GLY A 283 -3.33 13.02 12.10
C GLY A 283 -2.56 13.09 10.78
N LEU A 284 -1.52 12.27 10.66
CA LEU A 284 -0.73 12.07 9.43
C LEU A 284 -1.48 11.30 8.34
N GLY A 285 -2.73 10.99 8.59
CA GLY A 285 -3.52 10.20 7.68
C GLY A 285 -3.12 8.71 7.75
N GLY A 286 -4.01 7.89 7.67
CA GLY A 286 -3.82 6.44 7.82
C GLY A 286 -5.13 5.75 7.60
N GLY A 287 -6.17 6.52 7.40
CA GLY A 287 -7.51 6.07 7.21
C GLY A 287 -8.40 7.26 6.82
N ASN A 288 -9.67 7.01 6.61
CA ASN A 288 -10.63 8.08 6.43
C ASN A 288 -11.12 8.54 7.81
N VAL A 289 -10.41 9.52 8.38
CA VAL A 289 -10.70 10.06 9.71
C VAL A 289 -12.13 10.60 9.83
N ARG A 290 -12.68 11.13 8.73
CA ARG A 290 -14.08 11.58 8.69
C ARG A 290 -15.05 10.44 8.92
N LYS A 291 -14.89 9.33 8.16
CA LYS A 291 -15.74 8.13 8.36
C LYS A 291 -15.59 7.54 9.75
N MET A 292 -14.36 7.58 10.32
CA MET A 292 -14.15 7.16 11.69
C MET A 292 -14.91 8.03 12.66
N ALA A 293 -14.77 9.35 12.57
CA ALA A 293 -15.52 10.28 13.42
C ALA A 293 -17.03 10.12 13.26
N GLU A 294 -17.53 10.00 12.02
CA GLU A 294 -18.96 9.75 11.73
C GLU A 294 -19.46 8.39 12.26
N SER A 295 -18.59 7.41 12.50
CA SER A 295 -18.98 6.14 13.14
C SER A 295 -19.18 6.25 14.66
N LEU A 296 -18.62 7.28 15.29
CA LEU A 296 -18.68 7.51 16.73
C LEU A 296 -19.82 8.42 17.16
N THR A 297 -20.42 9.14 16.21
CA THR A 297 -21.52 10.08 16.49
C THR A 297 -22.58 10.04 15.41
N SER A 298 -23.82 10.36 15.76
CA SER A 298 -24.90 10.59 14.80
C SER A 298 -25.02 12.04 14.33
N LEU A 299 -24.18 12.93 14.86
CA LEU A 299 -24.18 14.35 14.54
C LEU A 299 -23.34 14.64 13.29
N PRO A 300 -23.67 15.67 12.51
CA PRO A 300 -22.79 16.14 11.44
C PRO A 300 -21.42 16.52 11.99
N VAL A 301 -20.36 16.01 11.37
CA VAL A 301 -18.96 16.24 11.80
C VAL A 301 -18.36 17.40 11.02
N GLU A 302 -17.87 18.41 11.72
CA GLU A 302 -17.03 19.49 11.20
C GLU A 302 -15.59 19.32 11.67
N LEU A 303 -14.62 19.85 10.90
CA LEU A 303 -13.20 19.77 11.23
C LEU A 303 -12.68 21.12 11.73
N ALA A 304 -11.91 21.10 12.81
CA ALA A 304 -11.03 22.20 13.22
C ALA A 304 -9.58 21.69 13.29
N VAL A 305 -8.66 22.50 12.76
CA VAL A 305 -7.23 22.18 12.76
C VAL A 305 -6.54 23.14 13.72
N THR A 306 -5.78 22.60 14.69
CA THR A 306 -5.08 23.38 15.69
C THR A 306 -3.99 24.25 15.07
N HIS A 307 -3.25 23.70 14.09
CA HIS A 307 -2.21 24.41 13.34
C HIS A 307 -1.85 23.67 12.03
N ALA A 308 -1.14 24.35 11.11
CA ALA A 308 -0.89 23.88 9.75
C ALA A 308 0.30 22.91 9.59
N HIS A 309 0.62 22.10 10.60
CA HIS A 309 1.57 21.01 10.43
C HIS A 309 0.90 19.77 9.81
N ILE A 310 1.70 18.98 9.12
CA ILE A 310 1.21 17.84 8.31
C ILE A 310 0.55 16.76 9.16
N ASP A 311 1.05 16.54 10.37
CA ASP A 311 0.53 15.62 11.38
C ASP A 311 -0.84 16.04 11.99
N HIS A 312 -1.30 17.23 11.67
CA HIS A 312 -2.60 17.75 12.09
C HIS A 312 -3.60 17.91 10.94
N LEU A 313 -3.13 17.90 9.70
CA LEU A 313 -3.93 18.30 8.54
C LEU A 313 -3.92 17.31 7.36
N LEU A 314 -3.07 16.28 7.35
CA LEU A 314 -2.86 15.47 6.14
C LEU A 314 -4.11 14.77 5.61
N SER A 315 -5.08 14.46 6.47
CA SER A 315 -6.39 13.93 6.07
C SER A 315 -7.50 14.99 6.05
N GLY A 316 -7.14 16.28 6.03
CA GLY A 316 -8.12 17.37 5.96
C GLY A 316 -8.88 17.45 4.64
N ASP A 317 -8.34 16.87 3.58
CA ASP A 317 -8.91 16.80 2.23
C ASP A 317 -10.23 15.99 2.14
N VAL A 318 -10.51 15.14 3.13
CA VAL A 318 -11.82 14.44 3.22
C VAL A 318 -12.95 15.35 3.70
N PHE A 319 -12.64 16.59 4.09
CA PHE A 319 -13.61 17.61 4.47
C PHE A 319 -13.63 18.74 3.44
N GLU A 320 -14.82 19.13 2.99
CA GLU A 320 -14.99 20.24 2.03
C GLU A 320 -14.50 21.58 2.57
N LYS A 321 -14.51 21.74 3.88
CA LYS A 321 -14.09 22.95 4.62
C LYS A 321 -13.74 22.60 6.06
N TYR A 322 -12.84 23.38 6.61
CA TYR A 322 -12.41 23.27 8.00
C TYR A 322 -12.10 24.63 8.62
N TYR A 323 -12.05 24.67 9.94
CA TYR A 323 -11.68 25.86 10.71
C TYR A 323 -10.20 25.79 11.09
N MET A 324 -9.50 26.90 10.93
CA MET A 324 -8.14 27.05 11.43
C MET A 324 -7.79 28.50 11.74
N SER A 325 -6.67 28.73 12.42
CA SER A 325 -6.15 30.07 12.68
C SER A 325 -5.80 30.77 11.37
N LYS A 326 -6.18 32.05 11.23
CA LYS A 326 -5.78 32.88 10.08
C LYS A 326 -4.26 33.02 9.96
N LYS A 327 -3.51 32.85 11.05
CA LYS A 327 -2.04 32.93 11.05
C LYS A 327 -1.40 31.71 10.41
N ASP A 328 -2.11 30.55 10.42
CA ASP A 328 -1.60 29.30 9.88
C ASP A 328 -1.95 29.11 8.40
N VAL A 329 -2.95 29.83 7.87
CA VAL A 329 -3.33 29.74 6.45
C VAL A 329 -2.15 29.92 5.47
N PRO A 330 -1.19 30.84 5.68
CA PRO A 330 -0.01 30.95 4.81
C PRO A 330 0.97 29.78 4.90
N LEU A 331 0.85 28.95 5.95
CA LEU A 331 1.70 27.78 6.20
C LEU A 331 1.13 26.49 5.62
N LEU A 332 -0.12 26.54 5.12
CA LEU A 332 -0.72 25.38 4.44
C LEU A 332 0.23 24.90 3.33
N PRO A 333 0.49 23.59 3.25
CA PRO A 333 1.20 23.03 2.11
C PRO A 333 0.48 23.54 0.86
N ARG A 334 1.17 24.25 -0.02
CA ARG A 334 0.65 24.57 -1.34
C ARG A 334 0.49 23.24 -2.05
N LEU A 335 -0.69 22.67 -1.99
CA LEU A 335 -1.12 21.68 -2.95
C LEU A 335 -0.90 22.33 -4.28
N ASN A 336 0.01 21.80 -5.08
CA ASN A 336 0.44 22.37 -6.35
C ASN A 336 -0.82 22.69 -7.16
N ASP A 337 -1.17 23.97 -7.21
CA ASP A 337 -2.03 24.49 -8.24
C ASP A 337 -1.31 24.19 -9.54
N GLY A 338 -1.83 23.20 -10.29
CA GLY A 338 -1.30 22.88 -11.61
C GLY A 338 -1.53 24.05 -12.56
N THR A 339 -0.65 25.04 -12.49
CA THR A 339 -0.44 26.07 -13.52
C THR A 339 1.04 26.12 -13.87
#